data_76ebcb5adad990ff90d1bf3eb64c95d6
#
_entry.id   76ebcb5adad990ff90d1bf3eb64c95d6
#
_cell.length_a   1.000
_cell.length_b   1.000
_cell.length_c   1.000
_cell.angle_alpha   90.00
_cell.angle_beta   90.00
_cell.angle_gamma   90.00
#
_symmetry.space_group_name_H-M   'P 1'
#
loop_
_entity.id
_entity.type
_entity.pdbx_description
1 polymer ?
#
loop_
_entity_poly.entity_id
_entity_poly.type
_entity_poly.pdbx_seq_one_letter_code
_entity_poly.pdbx_strand_id
1 'polypeptide(L)'
;MTGKVTLSDVFMAHLLLVDDDHDILEALGELLRAEGHEVQSASTGEEGLAVLRASPLPDALVLDVDMPVLGGPGMAHKMLLHDAGEENVPIILMSARQDLPQIAREMGTPYVLKKPTTIDTFLALLDRALQERRGPSSA
;
A
#
# COMPACT_ATOMS: atom_id res chain seq x y z
N MET A 1 -24.82 -13.04 15.08
CA MET A 1 -24.07 -12.78 14.85
C MET A 1 -23.44 -12.24 14.92
N THR A 2 -23.28 -12.27 15.22
CA THR A 2 -22.77 -11.65 15.31
C THR A 2 -22.18 -11.24 14.57
N GLY A 3 -22.78 -11.06 14.50
CA GLY A 3 -22.44 -10.25 13.49
C GLY A 3 -21.05 -9.85 13.47
N LYS A 4 -20.34 -10.51 14.15
CA LYS A 4 -18.93 -10.20 14.24
C LYS A 4 -18.18 -10.60 13.00
N VAL A 5 -18.77 -11.37 12.14
CA VAL A 5 -18.16 -11.60 10.85
C VAL A 5 -18.26 -10.30 10.08
N THR A 6 -17.15 -9.61 9.94
CA THR A 6 -17.08 -8.37 9.20
C THR A 6 -16.61 -8.64 7.79
N LEU A 7 -16.63 -7.61 6.95
CA LEU A 7 -16.08 -7.78 5.62
C LEU A 7 -14.61 -8.15 5.67
N SER A 8 -13.87 -7.62 6.64
CA SER A 8 -12.46 -7.96 6.74
C SER A 8 -12.25 -9.41 7.16
N ASP A 9 -13.20 -10.01 7.87
CA ASP A 9 -13.09 -11.41 8.27
C ASP A 9 -13.32 -12.35 7.09
N VAL A 10 -14.21 -12.00 6.19
CA VAL A 10 -14.51 -12.84 5.04
C VAL A 10 -13.83 -12.35 3.77
N PHE A 11 -13.44 -11.09 3.75
CA PHE A 11 -12.84 -10.50 2.58
C PHE A 11 -11.32 -10.69 2.62
N MET A 12 -10.83 -11.48 1.68
CA MET A 12 -9.40 -11.68 1.56
C MET A 12 -8.88 -10.72 0.51
N ALA A 13 -8.08 -9.76 0.94
CA ALA A 13 -7.48 -8.80 0.03
C ALA A 13 -6.14 -9.30 -0.44
N HIS A 14 -5.78 -8.90 -1.66
CA HIS A 14 -4.45 -9.13 -2.20
C HIS A 14 -3.68 -7.82 -2.05
N LEU A 15 -2.58 -7.86 -1.33
CA LEU A 15 -1.82 -6.68 -0.98
C LEU A 15 -0.41 -6.76 -1.51
N LEU A 16 0.13 -5.63 -1.94
CA LEU A 16 1.54 -5.52 -2.33
C LEU A 16 2.22 -4.58 -1.35
N LEU A 17 3.28 -5.04 -0.71
CA LEU A 17 4.10 -4.24 0.19
C LEU A 17 5.41 -3.90 -0.50
N VAL A 18 5.78 -2.64 -0.52
CA VAL A 18 7.04 -2.20 -1.12
C VAL A 18 7.82 -1.40 -0.09
N ASP A 19 8.94 -1.94 0.36
CA ASP A 19 9.77 -1.32 1.39
C ASP A 19 11.15 -1.96 1.28
N ASP A 20 12.21 -1.17 1.40
CA ASP A 20 13.56 -1.73 1.31
C ASP A 20 14.04 -2.34 2.62
N ASP A 21 13.25 -2.23 3.68
CA ASP A 21 13.58 -2.85 4.97
C ASP A 21 12.97 -4.25 5.02
N HIS A 22 13.81 -5.26 4.90
CA HIS A 22 13.34 -6.64 4.86
C HIS A 22 12.67 -7.08 6.16
N ASP A 23 13.09 -6.53 7.29
CA ASP A 23 12.46 -6.87 8.57
C ASP A 23 11.02 -6.34 8.61
N ILE A 24 10.80 -5.14 8.08
CA ILE A 24 9.46 -4.59 8.01
C ILE A 24 8.60 -5.39 7.05
N LEU A 25 9.13 -5.76 5.89
CA LEU A 25 8.38 -6.58 4.94
C LEU A 25 7.96 -7.91 5.56
N GLU A 26 8.88 -8.55 6.28
CA GLU A 26 8.58 -9.83 6.90
C GLU A 26 7.53 -9.67 7.99
N ALA A 27 7.71 -8.69 8.87
CA ALA A 27 6.80 -8.50 9.99
C ALA A 27 5.39 -8.12 9.52
N LEU A 28 5.29 -7.17 8.59
CA LEU A 28 4.00 -6.77 8.08
C LEU A 28 3.36 -7.89 7.27
N GLY A 29 4.16 -8.60 6.50
CA GLY A 29 3.65 -9.72 5.72
C GLY A 29 3.03 -10.79 6.60
N GLU A 30 3.71 -11.15 7.68
CA GLU A 30 3.18 -12.14 8.61
C GLU A 30 1.89 -11.66 9.27
N LEU A 31 1.89 -10.39 9.69
CA LEU A 31 0.71 -9.80 10.32
C LEU A 31 -0.48 -9.83 9.37
N LEU A 32 -0.29 -9.41 8.15
CA LEU A 32 -1.39 -9.30 7.20
C LEU A 32 -1.88 -10.68 6.76
N ARG A 33 -0.99 -11.65 6.63
CA ARG A 33 -1.42 -13.01 6.34
C ARG A 33 -2.21 -13.60 7.49
N ALA A 34 -1.83 -13.26 8.72
CA ALA A 34 -2.59 -13.70 9.89
C ALA A 34 -3.99 -13.09 9.91
N GLU A 35 -4.16 -11.92 9.29
CA GLU A 35 -5.47 -11.28 9.15
C GLU A 35 -6.27 -11.85 7.98
N GLY A 36 -5.73 -12.79 7.24
CA GLY A 36 -6.44 -13.44 6.15
C GLY A 36 -6.15 -12.91 4.77
N HIS A 37 -5.16 -12.04 4.62
CA HIS A 37 -4.84 -11.46 3.32
C HIS A 37 -3.75 -12.25 2.60
N GLU A 38 -3.75 -12.14 1.27
CA GLU A 38 -2.62 -12.58 0.47
C GLU A 38 -1.66 -11.40 0.33
N VAL A 39 -0.38 -11.68 0.48
CA VAL A 39 0.62 -10.61 0.49
C VAL A 39 1.77 -10.96 -0.44
N GLN A 40 2.06 -10.05 -1.34
CA GLN A 40 3.29 -10.07 -2.10
C GLN A 40 4.15 -8.91 -1.61
N SER A 41 5.46 -9.05 -1.71
CA SER A 41 6.35 -8.00 -1.25
C SER A 41 7.43 -7.74 -2.29
N ALA A 42 7.94 -6.52 -2.26
CA ALA A 42 9.05 -6.10 -3.11
C ALA A 42 9.94 -5.19 -2.30
N SER A 43 11.25 -5.29 -2.52
CA SER A 43 12.20 -4.49 -1.75
C SER A 43 12.69 -3.27 -2.52
N THR A 44 12.26 -3.09 -3.75
CA THR A 44 12.55 -1.90 -4.54
C THR A 44 11.32 -1.51 -5.35
N GLY A 45 11.31 -0.26 -5.82
CA GLY A 45 10.23 0.19 -6.68
C GLY A 45 10.18 -0.59 -7.99
N GLU A 46 11.35 -0.96 -8.51
CA GLU A 46 11.39 -1.74 -9.75
C GLU A 46 10.82 -3.13 -9.57
N GLU A 47 11.13 -3.79 -8.44
CA GLU A 47 10.52 -5.07 -8.14
C GLU A 47 9.01 -4.94 -8.00
N GLY A 48 8.56 -3.87 -7.34
CA GLY A 48 7.13 -3.63 -7.20
C GLY A 48 6.44 -3.49 -8.54
N LEU A 49 7.04 -2.74 -9.45
CA LEU A 49 6.50 -2.59 -10.79
C LEU A 49 6.47 -3.92 -11.53
N ALA A 50 7.50 -4.74 -11.36
CA ALA A 50 7.55 -6.06 -11.99
C ALA A 50 6.42 -6.94 -11.47
N VAL A 51 6.15 -6.91 -10.17
CA VAL A 51 5.04 -7.67 -9.59
C VAL A 51 3.71 -7.19 -10.19
N LEU A 52 3.53 -5.88 -10.29
CA LEU A 52 2.29 -5.34 -10.85
C LEU A 52 2.06 -5.77 -12.28
N ARG A 53 3.13 -5.90 -13.06
CA ARG A 53 3.00 -6.31 -14.46
C ARG A 53 2.75 -7.80 -14.62
N ALA A 54 3.28 -8.60 -13.70
CA ALA A 54 3.24 -10.05 -13.83
C ALA A 54 2.06 -10.72 -13.13
N SER A 55 1.36 -9.99 -12.29
CA SER A 55 0.32 -10.55 -11.41
C SER A 55 -0.96 -9.78 -11.56
N PRO A 56 -2.08 -10.32 -11.11
CA PRO A 56 -3.30 -9.52 -10.99
C PRO A 56 -3.04 -8.31 -10.10
N LEU A 57 -3.73 -7.21 -10.37
CA LEU A 57 -3.57 -6.00 -9.58
C LEU A 57 -3.95 -6.26 -8.12
N PRO A 58 -3.20 -5.70 -7.17
CA PRO A 58 -3.56 -5.83 -5.77
C PRO A 58 -4.77 -4.97 -5.43
N ASP A 59 -5.38 -5.29 -4.30
CA ASP A 59 -6.47 -4.49 -3.77
C ASP A 59 -5.96 -3.22 -3.09
N ALA A 60 -4.72 -3.24 -2.64
CA ALA A 60 -4.06 -2.05 -2.09
C ALA A 60 -2.55 -2.23 -2.17
N LEU A 61 -1.87 -1.10 -2.25
CA LEU A 61 -0.41 -1.04 -2.29
C LEU A 61 0.06 -0.28 -1.06
N VAL A 62 0.95 -0.87 -0.28
CA VAL A 62 1.58 -0.21 0.85
C VAL A 62 3.01 0.12 0.45
N LEU A 63 3.34 1.40 0.45
CA LEU A 63 4.53 1.90 -0.22
C LEU A 63 5.36 2.77 0.71
N ASP A 64 6.60 2.38 0.92
CA ASP A 64 7.55 3.20 1.65
C ASP A 64 8.10 4.28 0.72
N VAL A 65 7.99 5.53 1.16
CA VAL A 65 8.46 6.66 0.36
C VAL A 65 9.98 6.79 0.39
N ASP A 66 10.62 6.27 1.43
CA ASP A 66 12.01 6.56 1.72
C ASP A 66 13.00 5.59 1.08
N MET A 67 12.63 4.97 -0.03
CA MET A 67 13.51 4.04 -0.72
C MET A 67 14.46 4.76 -1.68
N PRO A 68 15.71 4.28 -1.79
CA PRO A 68 16.61 4.80 -2.80
C PRO A 68 16.19 4.31 -4.18
N VAL A 69 16.68 4.95 -5.21
CA VAL A 69 16.45 4.58 -6.61
C VAL A 69 15.00 4.21 -6.88
N LEU A 70 14.31 5.00 -7.63
CA LEU A 70 12.89 4.79 -7.91
C LEU A 70 12.13 4.52 -6.62
N GLY A 71 12.16 5.50 -5.71
CA GLY A 71 11.41 5.42 -4.47
C GLY A 71 9.92 5.44 -4.72
N GLY A 72 9.17 5.53 -3.61
CA GLY A 72 7.72 5.48 -3.66
C GLY A 72 7.10 6.42 -4.69
N PRO A 73 7.45 7.72 -4.70
CA PRO A 73 6.85 8.63 -5.68
C PRO A 73 7.14 8.24 -7.12
N GLY A 74 8.37 7.78 -7.39
CA GLY A 74 8.72 7.37 -8.75
C GLY A 74 7.93 6.15 -9.20
N MET A 75 7.75 5.19 -8.31
CA MET A 75 6.97 4.01 -8.63
C MET A 75 5.52 4.37 -8.91
N ALA A 76 4.92 5.19 -8.05
CA ALA A 76 3.54 5.59 -8.23
C ALA A 76 3.36 6.37 -9.51
N HIS A 77 4.31 7.25 -9.84
CA HIS A 77 4.25 7.99 -11.08
C HIS A 77 4.24 7.06 -12.29
N LYS A 78 5.11 6.05 -12.27
CA LYS A 78 5.15 5.08 -13.36
C LYS A 78 3.88 4.26 -13.46
N MET A 79 3.28 3.92 -12.33
CA MET A 79 1.99 3.25 -12.34
C MET A 79 0.94 4.08 -13.05
N LEU A 80 0.86 5.36 -12.72
CA LEU A 80 -0.13 6.25 -13.32
C LEU A 80 0.09 6.41 -14.82
N LEU A 81 1.34 6.36 -15.26
CA LEU A 81 1.63 6.52 -16.68
C LEU A 81 1.32 5.26 -17.48
N HIS A 82 1.46 4.11 -16.87
CA HIS A 82 1.44 2.87 -17.64
C HIS A 82 0.08 2.23 -17.79
N ASP A 83 -0.83 2.45 -16.84
CA ASP A 83 -2.01 1.64 -16.87
C ASP A 83 -3.18 2.30 -16.16
N ALA A 84 -4.17 2.63 -16.95
CA ALA A 84 -5.38 3.25 -16.42
C ALA A 84 -6.12 2.34 -15.43
N GLY A 85 -5.93 1.03 -15.52
CA GLY A 85 -6.60 0.12 -14.60
C GLY A 85 -6.13 0.27 -13.17
N GLU A 86 -4.95 0.83 -12.97
CA GLU A 86 -4.37 0.97 -11.65
C GLU A 86 -4.90 2.16 -10.88
N GLU A 87 -5.66 3.01 -11.53
CA GLU A 87 -6.19 4.19 -10.88
C GLU A 87 -7.13 3.85 -9.73
N ASN A 88 -7.63 2.62 -9.69
CA ASN A 88 -8.52 2.19 -8.62
C ASN A 88 -7.81 1.44 -7.50
N VAL A 89 -6.50 1.35 -7.56
CA VAL A 89 -5.73 0.69 -6.50
C VAL A 89 -5.32 1.74 -5.48
N PRO A 90 -5.85 1.68 -4.24
CA PRO A 90 -5.43 2.64 -3.23
C PRO A 90 -3.97 2.43 -2.86
N ILE A 91 -3.26 3.54 -2.68
CA ILE A 91 -1.86 3.53 -2.28
C ILE A 91 -1.75 4.13 -0.89
N ILE A 92 -1.19 3.35 0.03
CA ILE A 92 -0.94 3.80 1.40
C ILE A 92 0.54 4.15 1.48
N LEU A 93 0.84 5.41 1.75
CA LEU A 93 2.22 5.87 1.86
C LEU A 93 2.68 5.81 3.30
N MET A 94 3.89 5.31 3.52
CA MET A 94 4.51 5.28 4.83
C MET A 94 5.85 5.98 4.76
N SER A 95 6.14 6.85 5.74
CA SER A 95 7.42 7.55 5.79
C SER A 95 7.59 8.23 7.14
N ALA A 96 8.84 8.42 7.54
CA ALA A 96 9.18 9.25 8.70
C ALA A 96 9.43 10.70 8.30
N ARG A 97 9.34 11.04 7.02
CA ARG A 97 9.65 12.37 6.52
C ARG A 97 8.61 13.39 6.96
N GLN A 98 9.08 14.60 7.21
CA GLN A 98 8.17 15.67 7.62
C GLN A 98 7.31 16.18 6.47
N ASP A 99 7.78 16.00 5.24
CA ASP A 99 7.05 16.46 4.07
C ASP A 99 6.10 15.38 3.50
N LEU A 100 5.82 14.33 4.27
CA LEU A 100 4.91 13.28 3.84
C LEU A 100 3.55 13.81 3.36
N PRO A 101 2.91 14.77 4.06
CA PRO A 101 1.63 15.28 3.56
C PRO A 101 1.73 15.92 2.18
N GLN A 102 2.82 16.61 1.91
CA GLN A 102 3.02 17.22 0.60
C GLN A 102 3.22 16.14 -0.46
N ILE A 103 4.02 15.13 -0.17
CA ILE A 103 4.25 14.02 -1.09
C ILE A 103 2.92 13.34 -1.40
N ALA A 104 2.10 13.12 -0.38
CA ALA A 104 0.80 12.48 -0.58
C ALA A 104 -0.10 13.30 -1.49
N ARG A 105 -0.09 14.61 -1.32
CA ARG A 105 -0.89 15.48 -2.19
C ARG A 105 -0.40 15.41 -3.62
N GLU A 106 0.91 15.40 -3.82
CA GLU A 106 1.48 15.31 -5.16
C GLU A 106 1.16 13.99 -5.82
N MET A 107 1.11 12.92 -5.06
CA MET A 107 0.76 11.61 -5.58
C MET A 107 -0.75 11.40 -5.67
N GLY A 108 -1.53 12.24 -5.02
CA GLY A 108 -2.97 12.17 -5.09
C GLY A 108 -3.59 11.09 -4.23
N THR A 109 -2.92 10.69 -3.14
CA THR A 109 -3.47 9.70 -2.24
C THR A 109 -3.82 10.29 -0.88
N PRO A 110 -4.98 9.92 -0.31
CA PRO A 110 -5.34 10.37 1.04
C PRO A 110 -4.82 9.47 2.14
N TYR A 111 -4.16 8.35 1.80
CA TYR A 111 -3.80 7.35 2.80
C TYR A 111 -2.33 7.50 3.16
N VAL A 112 -2.06 8.05 4.34
CA VAL A 112 -0.69 8.28 4.78
C VAL A 112 -0.50 7.77 6.20
N LEU A 113 0.68 7.19 6.45
CA LEU A 113 1.09 6.75 7.77
C LEU A 113 2.46 7.30 8.08
N LYS A 114 2.53 8.12 9.11
CA LYS A 114 3.80 8.65 9.58
C LYS A 114 4.49 7.62 10.46
N LYS A 115 5.73 7.29 10.15
CA LYS A 115 6.52 6.39 11.00
C LYS A 115 7.06 7.14 12.20
N PRO A 116 7.14 6.54 13.36
CA PRO A 116 6.66 5.20 13.70
C PRO A 116 5.16 5.17 13.87
N THR A 117 4.55 4.02 13.60
CA THR A 117 3.11 3.86 13.73
C THR A 117 2.80 2.58 14.49
N THR A 118 1.60 2.49 15.03
CA THR A 118 1.17 1.28 15.69
C THR A 118 0.49 0.35 14.69
N ILE A 119 0.44 -0.93 15.05
CA ILE A 119 -0.25 -1.92 14.24
C ILE A 119 -1.73 -1.55 14.10
N ASP A 120 -2.35 -1.11 15.18
CA ASP A 120 -3.77 -0.75 15.16
C ASP A 120 -4.03 0.40 14.20
N THR A 121 -3.18 1.41 14.21
CA THR A 121 -3.31 2.55 13.30
C THR A 121 -3.14 2.10 11.85
N PHE A 122 -2.16 1.24 11.60
CA PHE A 122 -1.93 0.72 10.27
C PHE A 122 -3.13 -0.07 9.76
N LEU A 123 -3.65 -0.98 10.57
CA LEU A 123 -4.78 -1.81 10.16
C LEU A 123 -6.04 -1.00 9.93
N ALA A 124 -6.27 0.02 10.77
CA ALA A 124 -7.43 0.89 10.58
C ALA A 124 -7.36 1.64 9.26
N LEU A 125 -6.18 2.13 8.91
CA LEU A 125 -6.03 2.84 7.64
C LEU A 125 -6.16 1.88 6.46
N LEU A 126 -5.62 0.68 6.58
CA LEU A 126 -5.75 -0.34 5.53
C LEU A 126 -7.21 -0.68 5.30
N ASP A 127 -7.97 -0.90 6.38
CA ASP A 127 -9.40 -1.19 6.25
C ASP A 127 -10.12 -0.06 5.54
N ARG A 128 -9.81 1.18 5.91
CA ARG A 128 -10.40 2.33 5.26
C ARG A 128 -10.08 2.36 3.77
N ALA A 129 -8.83 2.13 3.42
CA ALA A 129 -8.42 2.14 2.03
C ALA A 129 -9.12 1.04 1.23
N LEU A 130 -9.24 -0.14 1.82
CA LEU A 130 -9.91 -1.25 1.15
C LEU A 130 -11.40 -1.01 0.95
N GLN A 131 -12.03 -0.30 1.90
CA GLN A 131 -13.44 0.02 1.79
C GLN A 131 -13.70 1.13 0.78
N GLU A 132 -12.89 2.17 0.82
CA GLU A 132 -13.09 3.33 -0.05
C GLU A 132 -12.63 3.11 -1.49
N ARG A 133 -11.58 2.30 -1.66
CA ARG A 133 -11.06 1.96 -2.98
C ARG A 133 -10.70 3.19 -3.80
N ARG A 134 -10.14 4.20 -3.16
CA ARG A 134 -9.76 5.43 -3.84
C ARG A 134 -8.32 5.33 -4.32
N GLY A 135 -8.14 5.15 -5.61
CA GLY A 135 -6.82 5.18 -6.20
C GLY A 135 -6.26 6.60 -6.26
N PRO A 136 -4.98 6.74 -6.62
CA PRO A 136 -4.36 8.06 -6.72
C PRO A 136 -5.09 8.92 -7.74
N SER A 137 -5.11 10.21 -7.45
CA SER A 137 -5.76 11.18 -8.31
C SER A 137 -4.77 12.28 -8.68
N SER A 138 -4.81 12.70 -9.92
CA SER A 138 -3.97 13.79 -10.39
C SER A 138 -4.54 15.16 -10.11
N ALA A 139 -5.70 15.21 -9.55
CA ALA A 139 -6.37 16.49 -9.32
C ALA A 139 -5.78 17.23 -8.14
#